data_7442687dfd2be17504ee4e78fcb386a5
#
_entry.id   7442687dfd2be17504ee4e78fcb386a5
#
_cell.length_a   1.000
_cell.length_b   1.000
_cell.length_c   1.000
_cell.angle_alpha   90.00
_cell.angle_beta   90.00
_cell.angle_gamma   90.00
#
_symmetry.space_group_name_H-M   'P 1'
#
loop_
_entity.id
_entity.type
_entity.pdbx_description
1 polymer ?
#
loop_
_entity_poly.entity_id
_entity_poly.type
_entity_poly.pdbx_seq_one_letter_code
_entity_poly.pdbx_strand_id
1 'polypeptide(L)'
;MNNNEAKNLIGCCGLYCGLCNKYQSKAPSRCIGCKLGEQHSWCSIWNCCVKKHGFETCTECSEIFDCAIFLRRKVAEWIPAADNLRQIKEVGLENMLKEQQERHALVEELLQNYNEGRSMSFYCKVCSRMPIELINKTIKEGKEKLISGKVNEADMKSKAKILKVIIKELALKANVNLD
;
A
#
# COMPACT_ATOMS: atom_id res chain seq x y z
N MET A 1 -10.54 -9.08 7.17
CA MET A 1 -10.86 -9.06 5.71
C MET A 1 -10.77 -10.47 5.18
N ASN A 2 -11.77 -10.97 4.46
CA ASN A 2 -11.72 -12.30 3.86
C ASN A 2 -10.96 -12.28 2.51
N ASN A 3 -10.62 -13.48 1.96
CA ASN A 3 -9.86 -13.58 0.72
C ASN A 3 -10.54 -12.93 -0.50
N ASN A 4 -11.87 -12.96 -0.57
CA ASN A 4 -12.61 -12.33 -1.67
C ASN A 4 -12.55 -10.80 -1.59
N GLU A 5 -12.65 -10.24 -0.39
CA GLU A 5 -12.47 -8.79 -0.17
C GLU A 5 -11.05 -8.36 -0.55
N ALA A 6 -10.03 -9.13 -0.16
CA ALA A 6 -8.65 -8.85 -0.53
C ALA A 6 -8.42 -8.89 -2.05
N LYS A 7 -9.01 -9.87 -2.76
CA LYS A 7 -8.98 -9.96 -4.23
C LYS A 7 -9.62 -8.76 -4.91
N ASN A 8 -10.63 -8.16 -4.31
CA ASN A 8 -11.26 -6.95 -4.84
C ASN A 8 -10.36 -5.70 -4.71
N LEU A 9 -9.40 -5.73 -3.78
CA LEU A 9 -8.46 -4.62 -3.58
C LEU A 9 -7.21 -4.68 -4.45
N ILE A 10 -6.94 -5.79 -5.15
CA ILE A 10 -5.85 -5.86 -6.13
C ILE A 10 -6.36 -5.49 -7.51
N GLY A 11 -5.80 -4.42 -8.09
CA GLY A 11 -6.04 -4.05 -9.48
C GLY A 11 -5.32 -5.00 -10.44
N CYS A 12 -5.83 -5.14 -11.66
CA CYS A 12 -5.18 -5.95 -12.69
C CYS A 12 -3.72 -5.51 -12.98
N CYS A 13 -3.37 -4.27 -12.68
CA CYS A 13 -2.02 -3.71 -12.81
C CYS A 13 -1.10 -4.02 -11.61
N GLY A 14 -1.53 -4.79 -10.62
CA GLY A 14 -0.76 -5.08 -9.42
C GLY A 14 -0.86 -4.04 -8.30
N LEU A 15 -1.59 -2.94 -8.50
CA LEU A 15 -1.84 -1.98 -7.42
C LEU A 15 -2.72 -2.61 -6.34
N TYR A 16 -2.26 -2.59 -5.09
CA TYR A 16 -3.09 -2.97 -3.96
C TYR A 16 -3.75 -1.73 -3.34
N CYS A 17 -5.07 -1.61 -3.53
CA CYS A 17 -5.84 -0.43 -3.11
C CYS A 17 -5.82 -0.20 -1.60
N GLY A 18 -5.72 -1.26 -0.79
CA GLY A 18 -5.66 -1.17 0.66
C GLY A 18 -4.49 -0.32 1.20
N LEU A 19 -3.41 -0.15 0.41
CA LEU A 19 -2.27 0.71 0.75
C LEU A 19 -2.30 2.07 0.05
N CYS A 20 -3.40 2.42 -0.61
CA CYS A 20 -3.55 3.66 -1.36
C CYS A 20 -4.19 4.75 -0.50
N ASN A 21 -3.58 5.94 -0.46
CA ASN A 21 -4.14 7.07 0.29
C ASN A 21 -5.54 7.50 -0.17
N LYS A 22 -5.87 7.34 -1.45
CA LYS A 22 -7.22 7.62 -1.96
C LYS A 22 -8.25 6.61 -1.44
N TYR A 23 -7.85 5.35 -1.25
CA TYR A 23 -8.69 4.32 -0.65
C TYR A 23 -8.84 4.54 0.87
N GLN A 24 -7.75 4.86 1.56
CA GLN A 24 -7.72 5.11 3.00
C GLN A 24 -8.38 6.43 3.42
N SER A 25 -8.69 7.30 2.46
CA SER A 25 -9.39 8.57 2.72
C SER A 25 -10.76 8.33 3.35
N LYS A 26 -11.15 9.21 4.27
CA LYS A 26 -12.51 9.24 4.86
C LYS A 26 -13.48 10.16 4.10
N ALA A 27 -13.03 10.80 3.01
CA ALA A 27 -13.88 11.68 2.21
C ALA A 27 -14.99 10.88 1.50
N PRO A 28 -16.19 11.46 1.30
CA PRO A 28 -17.27 10.82 0.55
C PRO A 28 -16.87 10.42 -0.87
N SER A 29 -15.95 11.17 -1.49
CA SER A 29 -15.40 10.91 -2.83
C SER A 29 -14.19 9.95 -2.83
N ARG A 30 -13.98 9.19 -1.76
CA ARG A 30 -12.87 8.23 -1.70
C ARG A 30 -12.95 7.20 -2.83
N CYS A 31 -11.79 6.76 -3.29
CA CYS A 31 -11.71 5.63 -4.21
C CYS A 31 -12.05 4.33 -3.47
N ILE A 32 -12.91 3.50 -4.04
CA ILE A 32 -13.27 2.18 -3.49
C ILE A 32 -12.55 1.02 -4.18
N GLY A 33 -11.62 1.31 -5.09
CA GLY A 33 -10.86 0.32 -5.85
C GLY A 33 -11.40 0.08 -7.26
N CYS A 34 -10.53 -0.38 -8.15
CA CYS A 34 -10.88 -0.56 -9.57
C CYS A 34 -11.93 -1.65 -9.81
N LYS A 35 -11.98 -2.69 -8.97
CA LYS A 35 -12.94 -3.81 -9.12
C LYS A 35 -14.33 -3.50 -8.52
N LEU A 36 -14.40 -2.54 -7.59
CA LEU A 36 -15.63 -2.20 -6.87
C LEU A 36 -16.26 -0.88 -7.31
N GLY A 37 -15.53 -0.07 -8.06
CA GLY A 37 -15.98 1.23 -8.53
C GLY A 37 -15.74 1.44 -10.03
N GLU A 38 -16.12 2.61 -10.53
CA GLU A 38 -16.00 2.95 -11.95
C GLU A 38 -14.65 3.58 -12.35
N GLN A 39 -13.69 3.67 -11.40
CA GLN A 39 -12.38 4.30 -11.64
C GLN A 39 -11.56 3.62 -12.73
N HIS A 40 -11.95 2.42 -13.13
CA HIS A 40 -11.33 1.67 -14.22
C HIS A 40 -11.85 2.05 -15.62
N SER A 41 -12.98 2.76 -15.75
CA SER A 41 -13.67 2.98 -17.04
C SER A 41 -12.78 3.61 -18.11
N TRP A 42 -11.86 4.47 -17.71
CA TRP A 42 -10.87 5.13 -18.58
C TRP A 42 -9.43 4.58 -18.44
N CYS A 43 -9.24 3.49 -17.71
CA CYS A 43 -7.92 2.91 -17.51
C CYS A 43 -7.53 2.03 -18.70
N SER A 44 -6.49 2.45 -19.46
CA SER A 44 -5.98 1.68 -20.59
C SER A 44 -5.46 0.29 -20.21
N ILE A 45 -4.91 0.14 -19.00
CA ILE A 45 -4.47 -1.17 -18.48
C ILE A 45 -5.67 -2.08 -18.25
N TRP A 46 -6.71 -1.59 -17.60
CA TRP A 46 -7.95 -2.33 -17.39
C TRP A 46 -8.59 -2.75 -18.71
N ASN A 47 -8.71 -1.81 -19.65
CA ASN A 47 -9.29 -2.08 -20.96
C ASN A 47 -8.50 -3.14 -21.73
N CYS A 48 -7.18 -3.15 -21.66
CA CYS A 48 -6.34 -4.18 -22.24
C CYS A 48 -6.46 -5.50 -21.48
N CYS A 49 -6.11 -5.52 -20.21
CA CYS A 49 -6.02 -6.71 -19.39
C CYS A 49 -7.37 -7.44 -19.24
N VAL A 50 -8.39 -6.71 -18.79
CA VAL A 50 -9.68 -7.31 -18.43
C VAL A 50 -10.64 -7.36 -19.62
N LYS A 51 -10.89 -6.21 -20.28
CA LYS A 51 -11.91 -6.18 -21.33
C LYS A 51 -11.47 -6.86 -22.62
N LYS A 52 -10.20 -6.70 -23.04
CA LYS A 52 -9.70 -7.27 -24.29
C LYS A 52 -9.26 -8.72 -24.15
N HIS A 53 -8.56 -9.04 -23.06
CA HIS A 53 -7.92 -10.36 -22.89
C HIS A 53 -8.62 -11.26 -21.85
N GLY A 54 -9.54 -10.75 -21.03
CA GLY A 54 -10.23 -11.51 -20.00
C GLY A 54 -9.36 -11.94 -18.83
N PHE A 55 -8.17 -11.34 -18.67
CA PHE A 55 -7.22 -11.69 -17.62
C PHE A 55 -7.64 -11.10 -16.25
N GLU A 56 -7.37 -11.82 -15.17
CA GLU A 56 -7.56 -11.32 -13.81
C GLU A 56 -6.48 -10.30 -13.46
N THR A 57 -5.24 -10.59 -13.83
CA THR A 57 -4.09 -9.68 -13.65
C THR A 57 -3.21 -9.67 -14.89
N CYS A 58 -2.41 -8.61 -15.03
CA CYS A 58 -1.44 -8.49 -16.12
C CYS A 58 -0.34 -9.56 -16.07
N THR A 59 -0.22 -10.35 -14.98
CA THR A 59 0.74 -11.45 -14.91
C THR A 59 0.45 -12.59 -15.89
N GLU A 60 -0.78 -12.69 -16.37
CA GLU A 60 -1.20 -13.68 -17.37
C GLU A 60 -0.74 -13.31 -18.79
N CYS A 61 -0.31 -12.04 -18.99
CA CYS A 61 0.23 -11.57 -20.24
C CYS A 61 1.74 -11.88 -20.31
N SER A 62 2.20 -12.49 -21.43
CA SER A 62 3.61 -12.78 -21.68
C SER A 62 4.47 -11.51 -21.80
N GLU A 63 3.88 -10.41 -22.27
CA GLU A 63 4.56 -9.15 -22.56
C GLU A 63 4.51 -8.13 -21.43
N ILE A 64 4.10 -8.54 -20.20
CA ILE A 64 3.78 -7.58 -19.13
C ILE A 64 4.91 -6.57 -18.82
N PHE A 65 6.16 -7.02 -18.79
CA PHE A 65 7.28 -6.16 -18.41
C PHE A 65 7.79 -5.27 -19.54
N ASP A 66 7.43 -5.58 -20.80
CA ASP A 66 7.71 -4.79 -22.00
C ASP A 66 6.45 -4.08 -22.53
N CYS A 67 5.32 -4.20 -21.83
CA CYS A 67 4.04 -3.64 -22.24
C CYS A 67 4.07 -2.12 -22.30
N ALA A 68 3.95 -1.56 -23.50
CA ALA A 68 3.95 -0.11 -23.71
C ALA A 68 2.80 0.61 -22.99
N ILE A 69 1.65 -0.05 -22.79
CA ILE A 69 0.52 0.50 -22.03
C ILE A 69 0.89 0.62 -20.55
N PHE A 70 1.49 -0.42 -19.97
CA PHE A 70 1.91 -0.46 -18.58
C PHE A 70 3.02 0.55 -18.29
N LEU A 71 4.06 0.59 -19.13
CA LEU A 71 5.21 1.48 -18.98
C LEU A 71 4.84 2.97 -19.09
N ARG A 72 3.93 3.33 -20.01
CA ARG A 72 3.43 4.71 -20.16
C ARG A 72 2.65 5.20 -18.94
N ARG A 73 2.05 4.31 -18.19
CA ARG A 73 1.16 4.65 -17.07
C ARG A 73 1.93 4.91 -15.81
N LYS A 74 3.17 5.15 -15.73
CA LYS A 74 3.90 5.46 -14.48
C LYS A 74 3.09 5.07 -13.23
N VAL A 75 2.62 3.79 -13.21
CA VAL A 75 1.59 3.33 -12.27
C VAL A 75 2.17 3.45 -10.88
N ALA A 76 1.84 4.56 -10.27
CA ALA A 76 2.21 4.91 -8.92
C ALA A 76 3.69 4.65 -8.62
N GLU A 77 4.55 5.61 -8.94
CA GLU A 77 5.97 5.61 -8.57
C GLU A 77 6.18 5.34 -7.07
N TRP A 78 5.15 5.52 -6.27
CA TRP A 78 5.15 5.32 -4.82
C TRP A 78 4.48 4.02 -4.34
N ILE A 79 3.70 3.33 -5.19
CA ILE A 79 3.14 1.99 -4.90
C ILE A 79 3.79 0.98 -5.84
N PRO A 80 4.41 -0.08 -5.35
CA PRO A 80 5.21 -1.00 -6.17
C PRO A 80 4.33 -1.97 -6.98
N ALA A 81 3.58 -1.45 -7.96
CA ALA A 81 2.68 -2.26 -8.79
C ALA A 81 3.42 -3.32 -9.60
N ALA A 82 4.58 -2.95 -10.18
CA ALA A 82 5.40 -3.90 -10.95
C ALA A 82 5.99 -4.99 -10.05
N ASP A 83 6.43 -4.62 -8.84
CA ASP A 83 6.98 -5.57 -7.87
C ASP A 83 5.89 -6.52 -7.36
N ASN A 84 4.68 -6.01 -7.13
CA ASN A 84 3.53 -6.85 -6.80
C ASN A 84 3.21 -7.86 -7.92
N LEU A 85 3.30 -7.44 -9.20
CA LEU A 85 3.11 -8.38 -10.32
C LEU A 85 4.23 -9.43 -10.41
N ARG A 86 5.49 -9.05 -10.12
CA ARG A 86 6.60 -10.01 -10.01
C ARG A 86 6.34 -11.00 -8.88
N GLN A 87 5.97 -10.50 -7.71
CA GLN A 87 5.63 -11.34 -6.55
C GLN A 87 4.47 -12.31 -6.86
N ILE A 88 3.40 -11.83 -7.54
CA ILE A 88 2.32 -12.72 -7.97
C ILE A 88 2.85 -13.85 -8.89
N LYS A 89 3.78 -13.56 -9.80
CA LYS A 89 4.40 -14.60 -10.65
C LYS A 89 5.24 -15.59 -9.85
N GLU A 90 5.93 -15.15 -8.83
CA GLU A 90 6.88 -15.96 -8.03
C GLU A 90 6.14 -16.84 -7.02
N VAL A 91 5.23 -16.27 -6.24
CA VAL A 91 4.61 -16.94 -5.09
C VAL A 91 3.11 -17.18 -5.25
N GLY A 92 2.51 -16.74 -6.35
CA GLY A 92 1.09 -16.81 -6.63
C GLY A 92 0.26 -15.71 -5.96
N LEU A 93 -0.92 -15.47 -6.53
CA LEU A 93 -1.82 -14.39 -6.10
C LEU A 93 -2.24 -14.53 -4.63
N GLU A 94 -2.55 -15.73 -4.16
CA GLU A 94 -3.05 -15.94 -2.80
C GLU A 94 -1.99 -15.63 -1.72
N ASN A 95 -0.74 -16.03 -1.96
CA ASN A 95 0.34 -15.73 -1.00
C ASN A 95 0.68 -14.25 -0.99
N MET A 96 0.72 -13.60 -2.17
CA MET A 96 0.86 -12.15 -2.26
C MET A 96 -0.26 -11.43 -1.50
N LEU A 97 -1.51 -11.86 -1.64
CA LEU A 97 -2.64 -11.24 -0.95
C LEU A 97 -2.57 -11.37 0.56
N LYS A 98 -2.06 -12.49 1.10
CA LYS A 98 -1.84 -12.63 2.55
C LYS A 98 -0.89 -11.55 3.09
N GLU A 99 0.24 -11.35 2.41
CA GLU A 99 1.17 -10.28 2.77
C GLU A 99 0.53 -8.89 2.67
N GLN A 100 -0.24 -8.63 1.60
CA GLN A 100 -0.89 -7.34 1.44
C GLN A 100 -1.99 -7.09 2.49
N GLN A 101 -2.67 -8.12 2.96
CA GLN A 101 -3.63 -8.02 4.08
C GLN A 101 -2.93 -7.64 5.39
N GLU A 102 -1.76 -8.23 5.68
CA GLU A 102 -0.96 -7.86 6.84
C GLU A 102 -0.50 -6.41 6.76
N ARG A 103 0.01 -5.99 5.60
CA ARG A 103 0.39 -4.59 5.35
C ARG A 103 -0.79 -3.62 5.49
N HIS A 104 -1.98 -4.05 5.06
CA HIS A 104 -3.22 -3.26 5.20
C HIS A 104 -3.60 -3.08 6.67
N ALA A 105 -3.54 -4.12 7.48
CA ALA A 105 -3.79 -4.02 8.92
C ALA A 105 -2.80 -3.05 9.59
N LEU A 106 -1.52 -3.09 9.19
CA LEU A 106 -0.49 -2.18 9.71
C LEU A 106 -0.75 -0.72 9.31
N VAL A 107 -1.20 -0.45 8.08
CA VAL A 107 -1.54 0.93 7.70
C VAL A 107 -2.75 1.44 8.48
N GLU A 108 -3.75 0.61 8.70
CA GLU A 108 -4.91 0.97 9.53
C GLU A 108 -4.49 1.27 10.97
N GLU A 109 -3.61 0.45 11.58
CA GLU A 109 -3.06 0.72 12.92
C GLU A 109 -2.30 2.04 12.96
N LEU A 110 -1.45 2.32 11.97
CA LEU A 110 -0.70 3.58 11.89
C LEU A 110 -1.62 4.78 11.72
N LEU A 111 -2.64 4.68 10.87
CA LEU A 111 -3.61 5.75 10.64
C LEU A 111 -4.49 6.02 11.86
N GLN A 112 -4.88 4.99 12.58
CA GLN A 112 -5.71 5.13 13.78
C GLN A 112 -4.93 5.77 14.93
N ASN A 113 -3.68 5.36 15.14
CA ASN A 113 -2.94 5.70 16.36
C ASN A 113 -1.94 6.86 16.20
N TYR A 114 -1.54 7.21 14.95
CA TYR A 114 -0.44 8.16 14.71
C TYR A 114 -0.73 9.20 13.62
N ASN A 115 -1.93 9.22 13.01
CA ASN A 115 -2.24 10.17 11.94
C ASN A 115 -2.81 11.47 12.50
N GLU A 116 -2.00 12.52 12.50
CA GLU A 116 -2.39 13.88 12.90
C GLU A 116 -3.16 14.65 11.79
N GLY A 117 -3.66 13.93 10.76
CA GLY A 117 -4.42 14.49 9.64
C GLY A 117 -3.57 14.78 8.38
N ARG A 118 -2.24 14.69 8.45
CA ARG A 118 -1.33 14.99 7.31
C ARG A 118 -0.41 13.83 6.95
N SER A 119 -0.42 12.73 7.71
CA SER A 119 0.54 11.64 7.58
C SER A 119 0.03 10.43 6.79
N MET A 120 -1.20 10.46 6.31
CA MET A 120 -1.82 9.32 5.61
C MET A 120 -0.96 8.83 4.44
N SER A 121 -0.60 9.73 3.52
CA SER A 121 0.23 9.38 2.36
C SER A 121 1.58 8.78 2.76
N PHE A 122 2.20 9.32 3.80
CA PHE A 122 3.46 8.83 4.32
C PHE A 122 3.31 7.40 4.87
N TYR A 123 2.31 7.12 5.70
CA TYR A 123 2.08 5.78 6.25
C TYR A 123 1.68 4.75 5.19
N CYS A 124 0.88 5.14 4.20
CA CYS A 124 0.60 4.29 3.04
C CYS A 124 1.89 3.90 2.30
N LYS A 125 2.80 4.87 2.08
CA LYS A 125 4.10 4.63 1.45
C LYS A 125 4.99 3.72 2.31
N VAL A 126 5.05 3.95 3.61
CA VAL A 126 5.78 3.09 4.57
C VAL A 126 5.31 1.65 4.46
N CYS A 127 4.01 1.41 4.58
CA CYS A 127 3.46 0.05 4.54
C CYS A 127 3.57 -0.62 3.16
N SER A 128 3.72 0.17 2.08
CA SER A 128 3.91 -0.40 0.74
C SER A 128 5.37 -0.73 0.40
N ARG A 129 6.35 -0.13 1.09
CA ARG A 129 7.77 -0.23 0.71
C ARG A 129 8.68 -0.85 1.75
N MET A 130 8.38 -0.65 3.05
CA MET A 130 9.22 -1.21 4.11
C MET A 130 8.94 -2.71 4.33
N PRO A 131 9.96 -3.49 4.72
CA PRO A 131 9.75 -4.84 5.25
C PRO A 131 8.79 -4.82 6.46
N ILE A 132 7.90 -5.80 6.54
CA ILE A 132 6.87 -5.89 7.59
C ILE A 132 7.51 -5.90 8.98
N GLU A 133 8.61 -6.63 9.14
CA GLU A 133 9.36 -6.74 10.40
C GLU A 133 9.86 -5.36 10.88
N LEU A 134 10.29 -4.51 9.95
CA LEU A 134 10.72 -3.15 10.28
C LEU A 134 9.55 -2.24 10.63
N ILE A 135 8.38 -2.42 10.02
CA ILE A 135 7.17 -1.69 10.40
C ILE A 135 6.75 -2.08 11.81
N ASN A 136 6.69 -3.38 12.11
CA ASN A 136 6.38 -3.89 13.44
C ASN A 136 7.38 -3.39 14.50
N LYS A 137 8.68 -3.40 14.18
CA LYS A 137 9.73 -2.84 15.03
C LYS A 137 9.51 -1.35 15.29
N THR A 138 9.15 -0.57 14.24
CA THR A 138 8.85 0.86 14.38
C THR A 138 7.70 1.11 15.35
N ILE A 139 6.61 0.35 15.22
CA ILE A 139 5.44 0.47 16.10
C ILE A 139 5.82 0.16 17.55
N LYS A 140 6.60 -0.90 17.77
CA LYS A 140 7.08 -1.29 19.11
C LYS A 140 7.95 -0.20 19.73
N GLU A 141 9.01 0.24 19.03
CA GLU A 141 9.90 1.30 19.52
C GLU A 141 9.15 2.63 19.73
N GLY A 142 8.17 2.91 18.86
CA GLY A 142 7.29 4.07 19.00
C GLY A 142 6.49 4.04 20.30
N LYS A 143 5.85 2.91 20.61
CA LYS A 143 5.11 2.72 21.88
C LYS A 143 6.03 2.89 23.09
N GLU A 144 7.22 2.30 23.08
CA GLU A 144 8.21 2.42 24.17
C GLU A 144 8.65 3.88 24.39
N LYS A 145 8.96 4.62 23.32
CA LYS A 145 9.33 6.04 23.40
C LYS A 145 8.19 6.95 23.87
N LEU A 146 6.95 6.64 23.52
CA LEU A 146 5.78 7.39 24.00
C LEU A 146 5.59 7.20 25.51
N ILE A 147 5.73 5.99 26.02
CA ILE A 147 5.62 5.68 27.43
C ILE A 147 6.74 6.37 28.22
N SER A 148 8.00 6.17 27.82
CA SER A 148 9.17 6.76 28.48
C SER A 148 9.17 8.29 28.46
N GLY A 149 8.68 8.89 27.36
CA GLY A 149 8.55 10.34 27.21
C GLY A 149 7.30 10.92 27.88
N LYS A 150 6.47 10.09 28.53
CA LYS A 150 5.18 10.52 29.15
C LYS A 150 4.30 11.35 28.20
N VAL A 151 4.31 10.97 26.92
CA VAL A 151 3.51 11.67 25.89
C VAL A 151 2.01 11.38 26.12
N ASN A 152 1.20 12.41 26.13
CA ASN A 152 -0.25 12.27 26.25
C ASN A 152 -0.82 11.48 25.07
N GLU A 153 -1.64 10.49 25.33
CA GLU A 153 -2.27 9.65 24.28
C GLU A 153 -3.09 10.45 23.27
N ALA A 154 -3.68 11.57 23.69
CA ALA A 154 -4.42 12.48 22.81
C ALA A 154 -3.53 13.37 21.94
N ASP A 155 -2.23 13.48 22.22
CA ASP A 155 -1.30 14.30 21.44
C ASP A 155 -0.83 13.59 20.17
N MET A 156 -1.69 13.55 19.18
CA MET A 156 -1.42 12.93 17.89
C MET A 156 -0.23 13.56 17.14
N LYS A 157 0.06 14.85 17.38
CA LYS A 157 1.20 15.53 16.71
C LYS A 157 2.54 15.02 17.24
N SER A 158 2.68 14.93 18.55
CA SER A 158 3.90 14.38 19.17
C SER A 158 4.07 12.91 18.84
N LYS A 159 3.00 12.11 18.89
CA LYS A 159 3.01 10.71 18.48
C LYS A 159 3.50 10.53 17.04
N ALA A 160 2.92 11.28 16.11
CA ALA A 160 3.31 11.24 14.69
C ALA A 160 4.77 11.65 14.50
N LYS A 161 5.24 12.70 15.19
CA LYS A 161 6.63 13.19 15.09
C LYS A 161 7.63 12.12 15.55
N ILE A 162 7.39 11.51 16.70
CA ILE A 162 8.27 10.46 17.26
C ILE A 162 8.33 9.27 16.29
N LEU A 163 7.17 8.79 15.85
CA LEU A 163 7.12 7.62 14.97
C LEU A 163 7.80 7.87 13.61
N LYS A 164 7.59 9.05 13.01
CA LYS A 164 8.25 9.42 11.75
C LYS A 164 9.76 9.45 11.84
N VAL A 165 10.33 9.86 12.98
CA VAL A 165 11.79 9.83 13.19
C VAL A 165 12.28 8.38 13.17
N ILE A 166 11.64 7.48 13.92
CA ILE A 166 12.02 6.06 13.97
C ILE A 166 11.90 5.42 12.57
N ILE A 167 10.78 5.69 11.87
CA ILE A 167 10.57 5.17 10.50
C ILE A 167 11.71 5.59 9.58
N LYS A 168 12.06 6.88 9.57
CA LYS A 168 13.11 7.40 8.68
C LYS A 168 14.48 6.79 9.01
N GLU A 169 14.81 6.64 10.29
CA GLU A 169 16.05 6.01 10.73
C GLU A 169 16.14 4.53 10.28
N LEU A 170 15.06 3.76 10.47
CA LEU A 170 15.02 2.35 10.07
C LEU A 170 14.98 2.17 8.55
N ALA A 171 14.25 3.02 7.84
CA ALA A 171 14.21 3.02 6.38
C ALA A 171 15.60 3.32 5.78
N LEU A 172 16.31 4.33 6.32
CA LEU A 172 17.66 4.67 5.89
C LEU A 172 18.64 3.50 6.09
N LYS A 173 18.59 2.85 7.25
CA LYS A 173 19.44 1.67 7.55
C LYS A 173 19.15 0.48 6.63
N ALA A 174 17.92 0.37 6.15
CA ALA A 174 17.49 -0.70 5.24
C ALA A 174 17.57 -0.31 3.75
N ASN A 175 18.11 0.86 3.41
CA ASN A 175 18.14 1.41 2.04
C ASN A 175 16.74 1.50 1.38
N VAL A 176 15.70 1.77 2.17
CA VAL A 176 14.33 1.96 1.67
C VAL A 176 14.09 3.45 1.41
N ASN A 177 13.81 3.79 0.15
CA ASN A 177 13.45 5.16 -0.22
C ASN A 177 11.98 5.43 0.12
N LEU A 178 11.75 6.43 0.98
CA LEU A 178 10.43 6.93 1.39
C LEU A 178 10.13 8.36 0.88
N ASP A 179 10.98 8.93 0.05
CA ASP A 179 10.77 10.25 -0.57
C ASP A 179 9.82 10.20 -1.77
#